data_4fe8e9edf10c8df7b858641624d9211a
#
_entry.id   4fe8e9edf10c8df7b858641624d9211a
#
_cell.length_a   1.000
_cell.length_b   1.000
_cell.length_c   1.000
_cell.angle_alpha   90.00
_cell.angle_beta   90.00
_cell.angle_gamma   90.00
#
_symmetry.space_group_name_H-M   'P 1'
#
loop_
_entity.id
_entity.type
_entity.pdbx_description
1 polymer ?
#
loop_
_entity_poly.entity_id
_entity_poly.type
_entity_poly.pdbx_seq_one_letter_code
_entity_poly.pdbx_strand_id
1 'polypeptide(L)'
;MSKIILTGDRPTGRLHVGHYVGSLRNRVVLQNSGRFEKLFFMIADAQALTDNFDHPQKVRDNIMEVALDYLACGIDPAKSTIFVQSHVSELTEMTFYYMNLVTLARLERNPTVKAEIQLRGFNHSIPMGFLTYPVSQTADITAFMADTVPVGEDQLPMLEQAREIVRRFNELYGETLVEPT
;
A
#
# COMPACT_ATOMS: atom_id res chain seq x y z
N MET A 1 14.11 -12.94 -13.42
CA MET A 1 13.64 -11.58 -13.11
C MET A 1 14.00 -11.26 -11.68
N SER A 2 14.46 -10.07 -11.41
CA SER A 2 14.75 -9.62 -10.05
C SER A 2 13.45 -9.57 -9.25
N LYS A 3 13.44 -10.12 -8.03
CA LYS A 3 12.28 -10.08 -7.16
C LYS A 3 12.32 -8.82 -6.30
N ILE A 4 11.25 -8.05 -6.35
CA ILE A 4 11.12 -6.80 -5.62
C ILE A 4 9.92 -6.91 -4.68
N ILE A 5 10.15 -6.68 -3.39
CA ILE A 5 9.09 -6.61 -2.39
C ILE A 5 8.72 -5.14 -2.13
N LEU A 6 7.41 -4.88 -2.04
CA LEU A 6 6.88 -3.69 -1.43
C LEU A 6 5.82 -4.06 -0.39
N THR A 7 5.92 -3.46 0.78
CA THR A 7 4.92 -3.53 1.83
C THR A 7 4.99 -2.27 2.69
N GLY A 8 3.97 -1.99 3.50
CA GLY A 8 3.97 -0.79 4.33
C GLY A 8 2.90 -0.80 5.39
N ASP A 9 2.93 0.22 6.25
CA ASP A 9 1.94 0.46 7.27
C ASP A 9 1.49 1.92 7.26
N ARG A 10 0.23 2.15 7.60
CA ARG A 10 -0.31 3.50 7.77
C ARG A 10 0.08 4.06 9.14
N PRO A 11 0.65 5.26 9.24
CA PRO A 11 1.04 5.87 10.50
C PRO A 11 -0.16 6.44 11.26
N THR A 12 -1.11 5.59 11.64
CA THR A 12 -2.32 5.95 12.38
C THR A 12 -2.17 5.76 13.89
N GLY A 13 -1.02 5.32 14.35
CA GLY A 13 -0.62 5.06 15.73
C GLY A 13 0.70 4.30 15.77
N ARG A 14 1.25 4.11 16.97
CA ARG A 14 2.40 3.22 17.18
C ARG A 14 2.04 1.79 16.79
N LEU A 15 3.01 1.07 16.24
CA LEU A 15 2.84 -0.33 15.97
C LEU A 15 2.81 -1.12 17.29
N HIS A 16 2.04 -2.17 17.34
CA HIS A 16 1.89 -2.99 18.54
C HIS A 16 2.24 -4.46 18.24
N VAL A 17 2.23 -5.30 19.26
CA VAL A 17 2.62 -6.71 19.16
C VAL A 17 1.88 -7.48 18.05
N GLY A 18 0.65 -7.10 17.75
CA GLY A 18 -0.12 -7.68 16.64
C GLY A 18 0.50 -7.38 15.27
N HIS A 19 1.00 -6.15 15.04
CA HIS A 19 1.75 -5.80 13.83
C HIS A 19 3.07 -6.58 13.75
N TYR A 20 3.76 -6.73 14.90
CA TYR A 20 5.00 -7.49 14.93
C TYR A 20 4.78 -8.94 14.51
N VAL A 21 3.85 -9.63 15.16
CA VAL A 21 3.58 -11.05 14.89
C VAL A 21 2.95 -11.27 13.52
N GLY A 22 2.00 -10.40 13.14
CA GLY A 22 1.25 -10.54 11.89
C GLY A 22 2.03 -10.14 10.64
N SER A 23 3.02 -9.25 10.76
CA SER A 23 3.67 -8.67 9.59
C SER A 23 5.17 -8.45 9.75
N LEU A 24 5.62 -7.64 10.73
CA LEU A 24 7.01 -7.16 10.79
C LEU A 24 8.03 -8.29 10.93
N ARG A 25 7.75 -9.29 11.76
CA ARG A 25 8.61 -10.47 11.91
C ARG A 25 8.85 -11.18 10.58
N ASN A 26 7.80 -11.33 9.77
CA ASN A 26 7.93 -11.95 8.45
C ASN A 26 8.73 -11.06 7.49
N ARG A 27 8.55 -9.74 7.53
CA ARG A 27 9.34 -8.79 6.72
C ARG A 27 10.84 -8.91 7.01
N VAL A 28 11.23 -9.04 8.27
CA VAL A 28 12.63 -9.26 8.68
C VAL A 28 13.15 -10.61 8.15
N VAL A 29 12.34 -11.67 8.21
CA VAL A 29 12.70 -12.96 7.60
C VAL A 29 12.90 -12.84 6.11
N LEU A 30 12.01 -12.17 5.39
CA LEU A 30 12.12 -11.93 3.95
C LEU A 30 13.36 -11.08 3.61
N GLN A 31 13.62 -10.01 4.38
CA GLN A 31 14.81 -9.18 4.25
C GLN A 31 16.11 -10.00 4.33
N ASN A 32 16.19 -10.92 5.28
CA ASN A 32 17.39 -11.70 5.53
C ASN A 32 17.47 -13.00 4.68
N SER A 33 16.45 -13.27 3.87
CA SER A 33 16.38 -14.49 3.06
C SER A 33 17.34 -14.53 1.86
N GLY A 34 17.83 -13.37 1.42
CA GLY A 34 18.63 -13.22 0.20
C GLY A 34 17.88 -13.49 -1.10
N ARG A 35 16.54 -13.65 -1.06
CA ARG A 35 15.72 -14.01 -2.23
C ARG A 35 15.27 -12.80 -3.06
N PHE A 36 15.42 -11.60 -2.53
CA PHE A 36 14.92 -10.37 -3.12
C PHE A 36 16.08 -9.41 -3.42
N GLU A 37 16.04 -8.78 -4.57
CA GLU A 37 17.04 -7.79 -4.98
C GLU A 37 16.77 -6.44 -4.29
N LYS A 38 15.49 -6.07 -4.18
CA LYS A 38 15.08 -4.82 -3.53
C LYS A 38 13.92 -5.07 -2.57
N LEU A 39 13.97 -4.39 -1.44
CA LEU A 39 12.92 -4.43 -0.44
C LEU A 39 12.54 -3.00 -0.08
N PHE A 40 11.27 -2.67 -0.27
CA PHE A 40 10.71 -1.37 0.02
C PHE A 40 9.71 -1.48 1.17
N PHE A 41 9.93 -0.69 2.22
CA PHE A 41 9.05 -0.58 3.38
C PHE A 41 8.49 0.84 3.44
N MET A 42 7.23 0.98 3.07
CA MET A 42 6.55 2.26 2.96
C MET A 42 5.88 2.66 4.27
N ILE A 43 6.01 3.92 4.63
CA ILE A 43 5.16 4.57 5.63
C ILE A 43 4.07 5.32 4.86
N ALA A 44 2.87 4.76 4.84
CA ALA A 44 1.77 5.15 3.97
C ALA A 44 0.96 6.32 4.57
N ASP A 45 1.58 7.49 4.68
CA ASP A 45 1.01 8.68 5.31
C ASP A 45 -0.12 9.31 4.48
N ALA A 46 0.02 9.39 3.17
CA ALA A 46 -1.05 9.88 2.30
C ALA A 46 -2.28 8.94 2.34
N GLN A 47 -2.04 7.62 2.33
CA GLN A 47 -3.09 6.62 2.50
C GLN A 47 -3.79 6.75 3.87
N ALA A 48 -3.04 7.07 4.93
CA ALA A 48 -3.60 7.25 6.27
C ALA A 48 -4.60 8.41 6.33
N LEU A 49 -4.47 9.42 5.48
CA LEU A 49 -5.39 10.54 5.43
C LEU A 49 -6.77 10.18 4.87
N THR A 50 -6.92 9.05 4.18
CA THR A 50 -8.23 8.66 3.61
C THR A 50 -9.31 8.46 4.68
N ASP A 51 -8.90 8.14 5.90
CA ASP A 51 -9.77 7.94 7.06
C ASP A 51 -9.32 8.69 8.34
N ASN A 52 -8.34 9.60 8.21
CA ASN A 52 -7.86 10.49 9.29
C ASN A 52 -7.64 11.92 8.76
N PHE A 53 -8.40 12.33 7.74
CA PHE A 53 -8.25 13.67 7.14
C PHE A 53 -8.56 14.81 8.10
N ASP A 54 -9.40 14.58 9.09
CA ASP A 54 -9.76 15.50 10.17
C ASP A 54 -8.72 15.55 11.30
N HIS A 55 -7.77 14.62 11.34
CA HIS A 55 -6.71 14.54 12.34
C HIS A 55 -5.30 14.40 11.70
N PRO A 56 -4.89 15.32 10.81
CA PRO A 56 -3.63 15.19 10.06
C PRO A 56 -2.38 15.23 10.96
N GLN A 57 -2.48 15.91 12.11
CA GLN A 57 -1.37 15.95 13.07
C GLN A 57 -1.07 14.56 13.64
N LYS A 58 -2.10 13.76 13.91
CA LYS A 58 -1.94 12.37 14.33
C LYS A 58 -1.11 11.56 13.33
N VAL A 59 -1.36 11.72 12.03
CA VAL A 59 -0.61 11.04 10.99
C VAL A 59 0.85 11.50 11.00
N ARG A 60 1.11 12.82 11.07
CA ARG A 60 2.46 13.38 11.10
C ARG A 60 3.27 12.87 12.29
N ASP A 61 2.70 12.88 13.47
CA ASP A 61 3.36 12.48 14.72
C ASP A 61 3.75 10.99 14.67
N ASN A 62 2.98 10.17 13.98
CA ASN A 62 3.23 8.73 13.91
C ASN A 62 4.14 8.29 12.76
N ILE A 63 4.53 9.16 11.82
CA ILE A 63 5.51 8.80 10.78
C ILE A 63 6.83 8.38 11.41
N MET A 64 7.35 9.18 12.34
CA MET A 64 8.61 8.88 13.02
C MET A 64 8.49 7.66 13.94
N GLU A 65 7.35 7.51 14.63
CA GLU A 65 7.10 6.37 15.51
C GLU A 65 7.12 5.05 14.71
N VAL A 66 6.45 5.00 13.55
CA VAL A 66 6.48 3.81 12.68
C VAL A 66 7.88 3.53 12.14
N ALA A 67 8.63 4.57 11.77
CA ALA A 67 10.01 4.41 11.32
C ALA A 67 10.90 3.81 12.43
N LEU A 68 10.75 4.29 13.66
CA LEU A 68 11.48 3.76 14.83
C LEU A 68 11.06 2.32 15.14
N ASP A 69 9.78 2.00 15.05
CA ASP A 69 9.27 0.64 15.24
C ASP A 69 9.84 -0.32 14.18
N TYR A 70 9.96 0.11 12.92
CA TYR A 70 10.61 -0.69 11.86
C TYR A 70 12.05 -1.04 12.24
N LEU A 71 12.84 -0.03 12.62
CA LEU A 71 14.23 -0.23 13.02
C LEU A 71 14.34 -1.11 14.26
N ALA A 72 13.52 -0.85 15.28
CA ALA A 72 13.50 -1.63 16.53
C ALA A 72 13.13 -3.11 16.31
N CYS A 73 12.27 -3.39 15.31
CA CYS A 73 11.90 -4.76 14.95
C CYS A 73 12.95 -5.48 14.07
N GLY A 74 13.98 -4.78 13.61
CA GLY A 74 15.08 -5.37 12.85
C GLY A 74 15.04 -5.14 11.35
N ILE A 75 14.22 -4.20 10.85
CA ILE A 75 14.34 -3.71 9.48
C ILE A 75 15.66 -2.95 9.37
N ASP A 76 16.53 -3.38 8.47
CA ASP A 76 17.90 -2.90 8.29
C ASP A 76 17.98 -1.95 7.07
N PRO A 77 18.24 -0.64 7.26
CA PRO A 77 18.34 0.31 6.15
C PRO A 77 19.51 0.04 5.20
N ALA A 78 20.48 -0.79 5.60
CA ALA A 78 21.55 -1.21 4.69
C ALA A 78 21.10 -2.29 3.69
N LYS A 79 19.97 -2.97 3.97
CA LYS A 79 19.42 -4.05 3.14
C LYS A 79 18.11 -3.69 2.45
N SER A 80 17.44 -2.65 2.95
CA SER A 80 16.10 -2.27 2.51
C SER A 80 15.94 -0.76 2.48
N THR A 81 14.99 -0.28 1.71
CA THR A 81 14.64 1.14 1.63
C THR A 81 13.38 1.39 2.44
N ILE A 82 13.49 2.23 3.47
CA ILE A 82 12.33 2.78 4.21
C ILE A 82 12.04 4.15 3.63
N PHE A 83 10.78 4.41 3.25
CA PHE A 83 10.39 5.70 2.70
C PHE A 83 8.99 6.12 3.14
N VAL A 84 8.73 7.43 3.05
CA VAL A 84 7.42 8.02 3.33
C VAL A 84 6.69 8.22 2.00
N GLN A 85 5.46 7.74 1.89
CA GLN A 85 4.67 7.73 0.66
C GLN A 85 4.54 9.12 0.03
N SER A 86 4.23 10.14 0.82
CA SER A 86 4.05 11.51 0.33
C SER A 86 5.32 12.18 -0.21
N HIS A 87 6.50 11.59 0.03
CA HIS A 87 7.77 12.08 -0.51
C HIS A 87 8.06 11.57 -1.94
N VAL A 88 7.19 10.71 -2.48
CA VAL A 88 7.27 10.20 -3.86
C VAL A 88 6.06 10.71 -4.63
N SER A 89 6.21 11.89 -5.24
CA SER A 89 5.13 12.61 -5.93
C SER A 89 4.51 11.81 -7.08
N GLU A 90 5.31 10.97 -7.74
CA GLU A 90 4.92 10.12 -8.84
C GLU A 90 3.80 9.13 -8.49
N LEU A 91 3.69 8.75 -7.22
CA LEU A 91 2.60 7.87 -6.75
C LEU A 91 1.23 8.54 -6.92
N THR A 92 1.16 9.85 -6.65
CA THR A 92 -0.07 10.62 -6.86
C THR A 92 -0.38 10.79 -8.34
N GLU A 93 0.64 11.05 -9.16
CA GLU A 93 0.50 11.18 -10.59
C GLU A 93 0.01 9.86 -11.22
N MET A 94 0.64 8.74 -10.89
CA MET A 94 0.23 7.41 -11.35
C MET A 94 -1.20 7.06 -10.89
N THR A 95 -1.56 7.41 -9.66
CA THR A 95 -2.93 7.24 -9.15
C THR A 95 -3.94 7.94 -10.04
N PHE A 96 -3.66 9.18 -10.45
CA PHE A 96 -4.53 9.93 -11.36
C PHE A 96 -4.67 9.26 -12.72
N TYR A 97 -3.58 8.75 -13.30
CA TYR A 97 -3.65 7.99 -14.55
C TYR A 97 -4.48 6.71 -14.40
N TYR A 98 -4.27 5.95 -13.33
CA TYR A 98 -4.99 4.70 -13.10
C TYR A 98 -6.49 4.88 -12.82
N MET A 99 -6.91 6.03 -12.28
CA MET A 99 -8.33 6.35 -12.12
C MET A 99 -9.09 6.32 -13.46
N ASN A 100 -8.41 6.49 -14.59
CA ASN A 100 -9.02 6.41 -15.92
C ASN A 100 -9.18 4.96 -16.42
N LEU A 101 -8.59 3.99 -15.73
CA LEU A 101 -8.60 2.58 -16.11
C LEU A 101 -9.60 1.73 -15.32
N VAL A 102 -10.23 2.32 -14.29
CA VAL A 102 -11.15 1.62 -13.39
C VAL A 102 -12.46 2.41 -13.26
N THR A 103 -13.58 1.70 -13.16
CA THR A 103 -14.88 2.35 -12.98
C THR A 103 -15.27 2.44 -11.50
N LEU A 104 -16.08 3.44 -11.16
CA LEU A 104 -16.70 3.57 -9.85
C LEU A 104 -17.39 2.26 -9.41
N ALA A 105 -18.22 1.70 -10.28
CA ALA A 105 -18.95 0.46 -9.99
C ALA A 105 -18.00 -0.74 -9.70
N ARG A 106 -16.78 -0.73 -10.24
CA ARG A 106 -15.80 -1.77 -9.93
C ARG A 106 -15.21 -1.58 -8.54
N LEU A 107 -14.90 -0.36 -8.14
CA LEU A 107 -14.41 -0.04 -6.80
C LEU A 107 -15.44 -0.37 -5.72
N GLU A 108 -16.69 0.01 -5.92
CA GLU A 108 -17.79 -0.28 -4.98
C GLU A 108 -18.07 -1.78 -4.81
N ARG A 109 -17.73 -2.61 -5.81
CA ARG A 109 -17.88 -4.06 -5.73
C ARG A 109 -16.69 -4.77 -5.07
N ASN A 110 -15.58 -4.08 -4.81
CA ASN A 110 -14.45 -4.68 -4.12
C ASN A 110 -14.86 -5.09 -2.70
N PRO A 111 -14.73 -6.38 -2.31
CA PRO A 111 -15.21 -6.87 -1.02
C PRO A 111 -14.58 -6.16 0.18
N THR A 112 -13.29 -5.87 0.12
CA THR A 112 -12.56 -5.15 1.19
C THR A 112 -13.10 -3.73 1.35
N VAL A 113 -13.21 -2.98 0.25
CA VAL A 113 -13.76 -1.62 0.25
C VAL A 113 -15.19 -1.61 0.81
N LYS A 114 -16.03 -2.56 0.37
CA LYS A 114 -17.42 -2.68 0.83
C LYS A 114 -17.51 -2.95 2.33
N ALA A 115 -16.69 -3.87 2.84
CA ALA A 115 -16.65 -4.19 4.27
C ALA A 115 -16.19 -2.98 5.10
N GLU A 116 -15.17 -2.27 4.65
CA GLU A 116 -14.65 -1.08 5.33
C GLU A 116 -15.63 0.10 5.32
N ILE A 117 -16.37 0.33 4.22
CA ILE A 117 -17.44 1.33 4.15
C ILE A 117 -18.50 1.07 5.23
N GLN A 118 -18.90 -0.20 5.39
CA GLN A 118 -19.87 -0.59 6.41
C GLN A 118 -19.32 -0.39 7.83
N LEU A 119 -18.09 -0.83 8.06
CA LEU A 119 -17.42 -0.71 9.37
C LEU A 119 -17.27 0.75 9.81
N ARG A 120 -16.99 1.65 8.86
CA ARG A 120 -16.80 3.10 9.10
C ARG A 120 -18.11 3.88 9.20
N GLY A 121 -19.23 3.29 8.83
CA GLY A 121 -20.53 3.93 8.88
C GLY A 121 -20.69 5.10 7.89
N PHE A 122 -19.98 5.12 6.79
CA PHE A 122 -20.06 6.21 5.80
C PHE A 122 -21.41 6.32 5.11
N ASN A 123 -22.27 5.29 5.17
CA ASN A 123 -23.58 5.23 4.52
C ASN A 123 -23.51 5.72 3.05
N HIS A 124 -24.15 6.86 2.75
CA HIS A 124 -24.17 7.45 1.41
C HIS A 124 -23.14 8.57 1.20
N SER A 125 -22.38 8.94 2.24
CA SER A 125 -21.38 10.03 2.20
C SER A 125 -19.96 9.46 2.26
N ILE A 126 -19.53 8.77 1.22
CA ILE A 126 -18.20 8.15 1.15
C ILE A 126 -17.22 9.19 0.64
N PRO A 127 -16.14 9.53 1.38
CA PRO A 127 -15.10 10.40 0.87
C PRO A 127 -14.43 9.80 -0.39
N MET A 128 -14.20 10.63 -1.40
CA MET A 128 -13.58 10.17 -2.66
C MET A 128 -12.20 9.53 -2.42
N GLY A 129 -11.38 10.10 -1.55
CA GLY A 129 -10.09 9.52 -1.18
C GLY A 129 -10.22 8.11 -0.61
N PHE A 130 -11.25 7.88 0.21
CA PHE A 130 -11.54 6.55 0.74
C PHE A 130 -12.00 5.57 -0.35
N LEU A 131 -12.80 6.01 -1.30
CA LEU A 131 -13.26 5.16 -2.38
C LEU A 131 -12.14 4.82 -3.38
N THR A 132 -11.19 5.74 -3.58
CA THR A 132 -10.13 5.61 -4.59
C THR A 132 -8.81 5.05 -4.04
N TYR A 133 -8.69 4.80 -2.72
CA TYR A 133 -7.45 4.27 -2.17
C TYR A 133 -6.98 2.94 -2.81
N PRO A 134 -7.82 2.04 -3.34
CA PRO A 134 -7.35 0.84 -4.04
C PRO A 134 -6.54 1.17 -5.30
N VAL A 135 -6.87 2.29 -5.94
CA VAL A 135 -6.15 2.78 -7.12
C VAL A 135 -4.79 3.34 -6.71
N SER A 136 -4.76 4.12 -5.61
CA SER A 136 -3.52 4.62 -5.02
C SER A 136 -2.60 3.48 -4.58
N GLN A 137 -3.14 2.44 -3.95
CA GLN A 137 -2.35 1.26 -3.56
C GLN A 137 -1.76 0.53 -4.78
N THR A 138 -2.46 0.52 -5.90
CA THR A 138 -1.91 -0.01 -7.15
C THR A 138 -0.72 0.82 -7.63
N ALA A 139 -0.79 2.15 -7.53
CA ALA A 139 0.33 3.03 -7.87
C ALA A 139 1.53 2.79 -6.95
N ASP A 140 1.31 2.63 -5.64
CA ASP A 140 2.36 2.30 -4.68
C ASP A 140 3.14 1.04 -5.10
N ILE A 141 2.43 0.00 -5.50
CA ILE A 141 3.02 -1.29 -5.90
C ILE A 141 3.78 -1.16 -7.22
N THR A 142 3.15 -0.57 -8.23
CA THR A 142 3.65 -0.62 -9.60
C THR A 142 4.74 0.40 -9.89
N ALA A 143 4.80 1.53 -9.18
CA ALA A 143 5.86 2.52 -9.31
C ALA A 143 7.25 1.94 -9.02
N PHE A 144 7.31 0.96 -8.11
CA PHE A 144 8.56 0.27 -7.76
C PHE A 144 8.75 -1.05 -8.49
N MET A 145 7.86 -1.39 -9.44
CA MET A 145 7.86 -2.68 -10.14
C MET A 145 7.84 -3.87 -9.18
N ALA A 146 7.15 -3.73 -8.05
CA ALA A 146 7.08 -4.78 -7.05
C ALA A 146 6.29 -5.97 -7.60
N ASP A 147 6.94 -7.13 -7.63
CA ASP A 147 6.34 -8.40 -8.04
C ASP A 147 5.78 -9.19 -6.86
N THR A 148 6.19 -8.84 -5.64
CA THR A 148 5.81 -9.54 -4.42
C THR A 148 5.27 -8.54 -3.40
N VAL A 149 4.03 -8.73 -2.98
CA VAL A 149 3.35 -7.87 -1.99
C VAL A 149 2.81 -8.74 -0.86
N PRO A 150 3.55 -8.90 0.24
CA PRO A 150 3.07 -9.66 1.39
C PRO A 150 1.84 -9.00 2.03
N VAL A 151 0.71 -9.67 1.96
CA VAL A 151 -0.57 -9.16 2.50
C VAL A 151 -1.28 -10.23 3.31
N GLY A 152 -2.21 -9.82 4.17
CA GLY A 152 -3.18 -10.71 4.79
C GLY A 152 -4.28 -11.14 3.80
N GLU A 153 -5.02 -12.20 4.12
CA GLU A 153 -6.11 -12.70 3.27
C GLU A 153 -7.18 -11.64 2.97
N ASP A 154 -7.45 -10.76 3.92
CA ASP A 154 -8.39 -9.65 3.78
C ASP A 154 -7.99 -8.63 2.71
N GLN A 155 -6.71 -8.60 2.34
CA GLN A 155 -6.17 -7.69 1.31
C GLN A 155 -6.04 -8.34 -0.08
N LEU A 156 -6.34 -9.63 -0.22
CA LEU A 156 -6.29 -10.30 -1.54
C LEU A 156 -7.20 -9.64 -2.59
N PRO A 157 -8.41 -9.14 -2.26
CA PRO A 157 -9.24 -8.42 -3.24
C PRO A 157 -8.61 -7.11 -3.71
N MET A 158 -7.76 -6.49 -2.88
CA MET A 158 -7.02 -5.29 -3.25
C MET A 158 -5.90 -5.62 -4.24
N LEU A 159 -5.19 -6.72 -4.00
CA LEU A 159 -4.15 -7.19 -4.91
C LEU A 159 -4.73 -7.60 -6.27
N GLU A 160 -5.90 -8.25 -6.29
CA GLU A 160 -6.58 -8.55 -7.55
C GLU A 160 -7.04 -7.29 -8.29
N GLN A 161 -7.50 -6.27 -7.57
CA GLN A 161 -7.78 -4.95 -8.16
C GLN A 161 -6.54 -4.33 -8.81
N ALA A 162 -5.38 -4.45 -8.16
CA ALA A 162 -4.11 -3.98 -8.72
C ALA A 162 -3.75 -4.74 -10.01
N ARG A 163 -3.91 -6.06 -10.02
CA ARG A 163 -3.69 -6.91 -11.22
C ARG A 163 -4.58 -6.51 -12.38
N GLU A 164 -5.86 -6.25 -12.12
CA GLU A 164 -6.80 -5.79 -13.16
C GLU A 164 -6.34 -4.47 -13.80
N ILE A 165 -5.89 -3.51 -12.99
CA ILE A 165 -5.38 -2.23 -13.48
C ILE A 165 -4.09 -2.44 -14.31
N VAL A 166 -3.16 -3.27 -13.82
CA VAL A 166 -1.91 -3.60 -14.53
C VAL A 166 -2.23 -4.24 -15.89
N ARG A 167 -3.09 -5.25 -15.92
CA ARG A 167 -3.49 -5.90 -17.18
C ARG A 167 -4.11 -4.90 -18.15
N ARG A 168 -5.01 -4.06 -17.66
CA ARG A 168 -5.65 -3.02 -18.48
C ARG A 168 -4.66 -2.00 -19.00
N PHE A 169 -3.71 -1.58 -18.17
CA PHE A 169 -2.64 -0.68 -18.59
C PHE A 169 -1.77 -1.32 -19.69
N ASN A 170 -1.29 -2.52 -19.45
CA ASN A 170 -0.42 -3.24 -20.40
C ASN A 170 -1.13 -3.55 -21.73
N GLU A 171 -2.43 -3.86 -21.69
CA GLU A 171 -3.26 -4.05 -22.89
C GLU A 171 -3.31 -2.78 -23.76
N LEU A 172 -3.43 -1.60 -23.15
CA LEU A 172 -3.61 -0.33 -23.86
C LEU A 172 -2.29 0.29 -24.32
N TYR A 173 -1.25 0.16 -23.50
CA TYR A 173 0.00 0.93 -23.67
C TYR A 173 1.24 0.04 -23.89
N GLY A 174 1.06 -1.27 -23.97
CA GLY A 174 2.14 -2.23 -24.09
C GLY A 174 2.66 -2.75 -22.75
N GLU A 175 3.34 -3.89 -22.76
CA GLU A 175 3.89 -4.54 -21.56
C GLU A 175 4.93 -3.62 -20.87
N THR A 176 4.50 -2.96 -19.81
CA THR A 176 5.30 -1.98 -19.07
C THR A 176 5.32 -2.29 -17.58
N LEU A 177 4.15 -2.60 -17.01
CA LEU A 177 4.00 -2.83 -15.57
C LEU A 177 4.12 -4.33 -15.23
N VAL A 178 4.64 -4.61 -14.03
CA VAL A 178 4.73 -5.97 -13.49
C VAL A 178 3.46 -6.31 -12.74
N GLU A 179 2.89 -7.48 -13.00
CA GLU A 179 1.72 -7.98 -12.27
C GLU A 179 2.14 -8.49 -10.90
N PRO A 180 1.62 -7.95 -9.79
CA PRO A 180 2.03 -8.33 -8.45
C PRO A 180 1.43 -9.68 -8.00
N THR A 181 2.19 -10.41 -7.17
CA THR A 181 1.79 -11.70 -6.58
C THR A 181 1.75 -11.64 -5.06
#